data_d2d958de1ebd5b2070e8f3f7f35d85ba
#
_entry.id   d2d958de1ebd5b2070e8f3f7f35d85ba
#
_cell.length_a   1.000
_cell.length_b   1.000
_cell.length_c   1.000
_cell.angle_alpha   90.00
_cell.angle_beta   90.00
_cell.angle_gamma   90.00
#
_symmetry.space_group_name_H-M   'P 1'
#
loop_
_entity.id
_entity.type
_entity.pdbx_description
1 polymer ?
#
loop_
_entity_poly.entity_id
_entity_poly.type
_entity_poly.pdbx_seq_one_letter_code
_entity_poly.pdbx_strand_id
1 'polypeptide(L)'
;MQNDIKKNFEIIKNKYGDVASWAVWKSPDNDNLATNMDIDDLFDIERNPELLKQLQNNIIMVGYNFSRQTDDFPKFHNFHSFKGDNVNHTTLRNASKIRYAFKGTPYWGAYMTDIIKNHPESKSKNVDLSNLDEDFRIFRDELETLQADNPVIIAFGSKVYTLLKNHLKPQEYSRLIRVTHYAHYNDGCATHEGYRSKVLNQLSID
;
A
#
# COMPACT_ATOMS: atom_id res chain seq x y z
N MET A 1 0.27 -21.54 14.35
CA MET A 1 0.21 -20.91 13.00
C MET A 1 -0.92 -19.87 12.89
N GLN A 2 -2.21 -20.20 13.02
CA GLN A 2 -3.30 -19.21 12.88
C GLN A 2 -3.30 -18.15 14.01
N ASN A 3 -2.99 -18.54 15.25
CA ASN A 3 -2.84 -17.61 16.38
C ASN A 3 -1.68 -16.65 16.20
N ASP A 4 -0.61 -17.05 15.53
CA ASP A 4 0.56 -16.20 15.30
C ASP A 4 0.27 -15.14 14.25
N ILE A 5 -0.48 -15.49 13.18
CA ILE A 5 -0.91 -14.54 12.14
C ILE A 5 -1.84 -13.49 12.73
N LYS A 6 -2.83 -13.90 13.55
CA LYS A 6 -3.75 -12.97 14.22
C LYS A 6 -2.99 -12.02 15.14
N LYS A 7 -2.08 -12.55 15.96
CA LYS A 7 -1.24 -11.76 16.87
C LYS A 7 -0.38 -10.76 16.12
N ASN A 8 0.24 -11.18 15.02
CA ASN A 8 1.06 -10.31 14.20
C ASN A 8 0.24 -9.19 13.53
N PHE A 9 -0.94 -9.52 13.01
CA PHE A 9 -1.89 -8.55 12.47
C PHE A 9 -2.25 -7.46 13.49
N GLU A 10 -2.57 -7.84 14.73
CA GLU A 10 -2.92 -6.88 15.79
C GLU A 10 -1.72 -6.02 16.21
N ILE A 11 -0.51 -6.56 16.25
CA ILE A 11 0.70 -5.77 16.53
C ILE A 11 0.90 -4.72 15.44
N ILE A 12 0.82 -5.11 14.17
CA ILE A 12 0.94 -4.20 13.01
C ILE A 12 -0.17 -3.15 13.03
N LYS A 13 -1.41 -3.55 13.29
CA LYS A 13 -2.56 -2.65 13.39
C LYS A 13 -2.35 -1.57 14.44
N ASN A 14 -1.85 -1.95 15.62
CA ASN A 14 -1.62 -1.02 16.71
C ASN A 14 -0.42 -0.09 16.45
N LYS A 15 0.67 -0.60 15.87
CA LYS A 15 1.92 0.13 15.71
C LYS A 15 1.95 0.98 14.43
N TYR A 16 1.40 0.47 13.33
CA TYR A 16 1.51 1.08 12.00
C TYR A 16 0.17 1.30 11.28
N GLY A 17 -0.94 0.87 11.87
CA GLY A 17 -2.25 0.94 11.22
C GLY A 17 -2.72 2.34 10.82
N ASP A 18 -2.13 3.41 11.39
CA ASP A 18 -2.44 4.79 11.03
C ASP A 18 -1.79 5.23 9.72
N VAL A 19 -0.68 4.59 9.35
CA VAL A 19 0.15 4.99 8.19
C VAL A 19 0.33 3.89 7.15
N ALA A 20 -0.13 2.69 7.45
CA ALA A 20 -0.01 1.52 6.57
C ALA A 20 -1.37 0.90 6.27
N SER A 21 -1.38 -0.14 5.43
CA SER A 21 -2.58 -0.90 5.08
C SER A 21 -2.21 -2.26 4.45
N TRP A 22 -3.21 -2.92 3.86
CA TRP A 22 -3.06 -4.15 3.09
C TRP A 22 -3.77 -4.02 1.74
N ALA A 23 -3.20 -4.63 0.72
CA ALA A 23 -3.74 -4.61 -0.64
C ALA A 23 -4.96 -5.54 -0.79
N VAL A 24 -5.97 -5.30 0.02
CA VAL A 24 -7.27 -5.97 0.00
C VAL A 24 -8.35 -4.90 -0.02
N TRP A 25 -9.34 -5.03 -0.88
CA TRP A 25 -10.47 -4.10 -0.99
C TRP A 25 -11.78 -4.87 -1.08
N LYS A 26 -12.86 -4.29 -0.56
CA LYS A 26 -14.20 -4.75 -0.91
C LYS A 26 -14.36 -4.67 -2.43
N SER A 27 -14.93 -5.71 -3.03
CA SER A 27 -15.26 -5.70 -4.46
C SER A 27 -16.60 -4.99 -4.64
N PRO A 28 -16.67 -3.83 -5.29
CA PRO A 28 -17.94 -3.29 -5.74
C PRO A 28 -18.50 -4.17 -6.85
N ASP A 29 -19.80 -4.11 -7.07
CA ASP A 29 -20.48 -4.88 -8.13
C ASP A 29 -19.96 -4.57 -9.51
N ASN A 30 -19.43 -3.34 -9.70
CA ASN A 30 -18.80 -2.90 -10.94
C ASN A 30 -17.34 -2.49 -10.69
N ASP A 31 -16.38 -3.27 -11.20
CA ASP A 31 -14.94 -3.04 -11.03
C ASP A 31 -14.43 -1.75 -11.70
N ASN A 32 -15.17 -1.19 -12.65
CA ASN A 32 -14.76 -0.01 -13.41
C ASN A 32 -15.16 1.31 -12.75
N LEU A 33 -16.03 1.26 -11.74
CA LEU A 33 -16.48 2.45 -11.05
C LEU A 33 -15.59 2.77 -9.85
N ALA A 34 -15.21 4.05 -9.73
CA ALA A 34 -14.72 4.61 -8.48
C ALA A 34 -15.91 4.72 -7.52
N THR A 35 -16.10 3.72 -6.67
CA THR A 35 -17.14 3.71 -5.65
C THR A 35 -16.55 4.04 -4.29
N ASN A 36 -17.39 4.55 -3.38
CA ASN A 36 -17.03 4.65 -1.98
C ASN A 36 -16.72 3.26 -1.45
N MET A 37 -15.45 3.01 -1.18
CA MET A 37 -15.00 1.78 -0.57
C MET A 37 -15.00 2.00 0.93
N ASP A 38 -16.02 1.45 1.58
CA ASP A 38 -16.11 1.42 3.02
C ASP A 38 -15.11 0.40 3.56
N ILE A 39 -14.16 0.86 4.37
CA ILE A 39 -13.15 0.00 4.99
C ILE A 39 -13.45 -0.31 6.45
N ASP A 40 -14.53 0.26 7.01
CA ASP A 40 -14.81 0.16 8.45
C ASP A 40 -14.86 -1.29 8.94
N ASP A 41 -15.48 -2.17 8.14
CA ASP A 41 -15.60 -3.60 8.46
C ASP A 41 -14.53 -4.47 7.76
N LEU A 42 -13.78 -3.92 6.81
CA LEU A 42 -12.85 -4.72 5.99
C LEU A 42 -11.76 -5.34 6.86
N PHE A 43 -11.18 -4.53 7.75
CA PHE A 43 -10.08 -4.92 8.63
C PHE A 43 -10.54 -5.30 10.06
N ASP A 44 -11.84 -5.54 10.24
CA ASP A 44 -12.37 -6.17 11.45
C ASP A 44 -12.26 -7.70 11.31
N ILE A 45 -11.21 -8.28 11.88
CA ILE A 45 -10.95 -9.72 11.78
C ILE A 45 -11.93 -10.59 12.58
N GLU A 46 -12.65 -10.02 13.53
CA GLU A 46 -13.71 -10.74 14.25
C GLU A 46 -14.94 -10.93 13.35
N ARG A 47 -15.28 -9.93 12.53
CA ARG A 47 -16.36 -10.00 11.53
C ARG A 47 -15.92 -10.64 10.22
N ASN A 48 -14.63 -10.56 9.89
CA ASN A 48 -14.05 -11.06 8.63
C ASN A 48 -12.81 -11.93 8.88
N PRO A 49 -12.94 -13.09 9.53
CA PRO A 49 -11.79 -13.95 9.85
C PRO A 49 -11.05 -14.49 8.61
N GLU A 50 -11.73 -14.59 7.48
CA GLU A 50 -11.14 -15.02 6.21
C GLU A 50 -10.13 -14.01 5.62
N LEU A 51 -10.16 -12.77 6.10
CA LEU A 51 -9.18 -11.76 5.71
C LEU A 51 -7.75 -12.25 5.97
N LEU A 52 -7.48 -12.83 7.13
CA LEU A 52 -6.14 -13.26 7.52
C LEU A 52 -5.51 -14.26 6.54
N LYS A 53 -6.34 -15.02 5.80
CA LYS A 53 -5.86 -15.97 4.78
C LYS A 53 -5.40 -15.28 3.49
N GLN A 54 -5.79 -14.02 3.30
CA GLN A 54 -5.45 -13.24 2.10
C GLN A 54 -4.18 -12.41 2.31
N LEU A 55 -3.79 -12.13 3.56
CA LEU A 55 -2.67 -11.23 3.84
C LEU A 55 -1.32 -11.90 3.58
N GLN A 56 -0.42 -11.14 3.00
CA GLN A 56 0.91 -11.58 2.61
C GLN A 56 1.99 -10.65 3.19
N ASN A 57 2.70 -11.14 4.20
CA ASN A 57 3.73 -10.36 4.89
C ASN A 57 5.07 -10.27 4.14
N ASN A 58 5.30 -11.11 3.12
CA ASN A 58 6.52 -11.12 2.31
C ASN A 58 6.40 -10.37 0.97
N ILE A 59 5.30 -9.66 0.76
CA ILE A 59 5.13 -8.76 -0.39
C ILE A 59 4.79 -7.38 0.15
N ILE A 60 5.63 -6.40 -0.17
CA ILE A 60 5.55 -5.04 0.37
C ILE A 60 5.36 -4.06 -0.79
N MET A 61 4.25 -3.34 -0.80
CA MET A 61 3.99 -2.25 -1.73
C MET A 61 4.33 -0.92 -1.06
N VAL A 62 5.17 -0.13 -1.70
CA VAL A 62 5.74 1.07 -1.07
C VAL A 62 5.40 2.32 -1.85
N GLY A 63 4.73 3.26 -1.19
CA GLY A 63 4.50 4.63 -1.65
C GLY A 63 5.60 5.59 -1.16
N TYR A 64 5.47 6.86 -1.53
CA TYR A 64 6.48 7.86 -1.22
C TYR A 64 6.29 8.46 0.17
N ASN A 65 5.13 9.05 0.40
CA ASN A 65 4.82 9.70 1.67
C ASN A 65 3.33 9.62 2.00
N PHE A 66 3.06 9.48 3.25
CA PHE A 66 1.71 9.61 3.80
C PHE A 66 1.18 11.03 3.58
N SER A 67 0.01 11.17 2.99
CA SER A 67 -0.48 12.47 2.52
C SER A 67 -1.53 13.13 3.42
N ARG A 68 -2.01 12.47 4.46
CA ARG A 68 -3.14 12.92 5.29
C ARG A 68 -2.69 13.45 6.65
N GLN A 69 -3.43 14.45 7.16
CA GLN A 69 -3.09 15.16 8.40
C GLN A 69 -4.12 14.97 9.52
N THR A 70 -5.04 14.01 9.44
CA THR A 70 -6.11 13.89 10.43
C THR A 70 -6.00 12.62 11.25
N ASP A 71 -6.25 12.74 12.56
CA ASP A 71 -6.11 11.67 13.55
C ASP A 71 -7.35 10.74 13.65
N ASP A 72 -8.43 11.04 12.92
CA ASP A 72 -9.74 10.37 13.06
C ASP A 72 -10.03 9.31 12.00
N PHE A 73 -9.03 8.71 11.39
CA PHE A 73 -9.24 7.65 10.41
C PHE A 73 -9.18 6.26 11.05
N PRO A 74 -9.97 5.30 10.53
CA PRO A 74 -9.83 3.90 10.91
C PRO A 74 -8.42 3.38 10.61
N LYS A 75 -7.95 2.42 11.41
CA LYS A 75 -6.68 1.74 11.13
C LYS A 75 -6.69 1.13 9.73
N PHE A 76 -5.54 1.12 9.06
CA PHE A 76 -5.34 0.61 7.71
C PHE A 76 -6.09 1.37 6.60
N HIS A 77 -6.39 2.67 6.83
CA HIS A 77 -7.04 3.50 5.81
C HIS A 77 -6.12 3.99 4.70
N ASN A 78 -4.79 3.96 4.91
CA ASN A 78 -3.84 4.42 3.90
C ASN A 78 -4.00 3.61 2.60
N PHE A 79 -3.92 4.25 1.44
CA PHE A 79 -4.22 3.70 0.12
C PHE A 79 -5.69 3.33 -0.14
N HIS A 80 -6.57 3.49 0.82
CA HIS A 80 -8.00 3.24 0.68
C HIS A 80 -8.80 4.52 0.60
N SER A 81 -10.00 4.43 0.01
CA SER A 81 -11.00 5.48 0.08
C SER A 81 -11.88 5.24 1.30
N PHE A 82 -12.23 6.30 2.00
CA PHE A 82 -13.00 6.26 3.22
C PHE A 82 -14.38 6.92 3.05
N LYS A 83 -15.42 6.35 3.66
CA LYS A 83 -16.77 6.90 3.66
C LYS A 83 -16.79 8.12 4.59
N GLY A 84 -16.93 9.30 4.07
CA GLY A 84 -16.88 10.56 4.82
C GLY A 84 -15.71 11.45 4.43
N ASP A 85 -14.73 10.93 3.71
CA ASP A 85 -13.93 11.81 2.89
C ASP A 85 -14.91 12.63 2.04
N ASN A 86 -14.86 13.96 2.15
CA ASN A 86 -15.38 14.83 1.09
C ASN A 86 -14.56 14.47 -0.15
N VAL A 87 -15.00 13.42 -0.81
CA VAL A 87 -14.20 12.59 -1.64
C VAL A 87 -13.75 13.40 -2.81
N ASN A 88 -12.53 13.85 -2.70
CA ASN A 88 -11.81 14.18 -3.89
C ASN A 88 -11.89 12.96 -4.81
N HIS A 89 -12.62 13.07 -5.91
CA HIS A 89 -12.76 12.01 -6.92
C HIS A 89 -11.42 11.35 -7.30
N THR A 90 -10.32 12.08 -7.10
CA THR A 90 -8.94 11.62 -7.32
C THR A 90 -8.52 10.51 -6.37
N THR A 91 -8.87 10.59 -5.08
CA THR A 91 -8.48 9.55 -4.09
C THR A 91 -9.23 8.24 -4.35
N LEU A 92 -10.54 8.32 -4.58
CA LEU A 92 -11.33 7.14 -4.99
C LEU A 92 -10.76 6.50 -6.25
N ARG A 93 -10.42 7.33 -7.24
CA ARG A 93 -9.85 6.86 -8.49
C ARG A 93 -8.51 6.16 -8.29
N ASN A 94 -7.64 6.67 -7.43
CA ASN A 94 -6.34 6.08 -7.14
C ASN A 94 -6.48 4.74 -6.41
N ALA A 95 -7.28 4.68 -5.36
CA ALA A 95 -7.54 3.45 -4.63
C ALA A 95 -8.17 2.37 -5.53
N SER A 96 -9.18 2.73 -6.34
CA SER A 96 -9.79 1.79 -7.27
C SER A 96 -8.85 1.36 -8.40
N LYS A 97 -7.93 2.21 -8.85
CA LYS A 97 -6.89 1.84 -9.82
C LYS A 97 -5.92 0.81 -9.25
N ILE A 98 -5.44 1.01 -8.01
CA ILE A 98 -4.59 0.03 -7.35
C ILE A 98 -5.34 -1.29 -7.21
N ARG A 99 -6.56 -1.26 -6.66
CA ARG A 99 -7.40 -2.45 -6.51
C ARG A 99 -7.56 -3.21 -7.83
N TYR A 100 -7.96 -2.51 -8.89
CA TYR A 100 -8.15 -3.13 -10.20
C TYR A 100 -6.85 -3.72 -10.77
N ALA A 101 -5.73 -3.04 -10.60
CA ALA A 101 -4.44 -3.48 -11.08
C ALA A 101 -3.97 -4.78 -10.41
N PHE A 102 -4.20 -4.93 -9.11
CA PHE A 102 -3.68 -6.06 -8.34
C PHE A 102 -4.70 -7.18 -8.09
N LYS A 103 -6.00 -6.96 -8.35
CA LYS A 103 -7.04 -7.99 -8.20
C LYS A 103 -6.72 -9.21 -9.06
N GLY A 104 -6.73 -10.38 -8.43
CA GLY A 104 -6.45 -11.66 -9.10
C GLY A 104 -4.98 -11.89 -9.47
N THR A 105 -4.07 -11.09 -8.92
CA THR A 105 -2.62 -11.31 -9.05
C THR A 105 -2.05 -11.98 -7.80
N PRO A 106 -0.83 -12.56 -7.86
CA PRO A 106 -0.12 -13.07 -6.69
C PRO A 106 0.23 -12.00 -5.65
N TYR A 107 0.04 -10.72 -5.98
CA TYR A 107 0.35 -9.57 -5.11
C TYR A 107 -0.86 -9.04 -4.33
N TRP A 108 -2.05 -9.63 -4.52
CA TRP A 108 -3.22 -9.34 -3.71
C TRP A 108 -2.96 -9.72 -2.26
N GLY A 109 -3.32 -8.85 -1.32
CA GLY A 109 -3.05 -9.07 0.10
C GLY A 109 -1.67 -8.60 0.56
N ALA A 110 -0.85 -8.01 -0.30
CA ALA A 110 0.44 -7.42 0.06
C ALA A 110 0.30 -6.35 1.16
N TYR A 111 1.31 -6.21 2.00
CA TYR A 111 1.41 -5.08 2.92
C TYR A 111 1.69 -3.79 2.16
N MET A 112 1.01 -2.71 2.52
CA MET A 112 1.15 -1.40 1.87
C MET A 112 1.61 -0.36 2.88
N THR A 113 2.68 0.37 2.56
CA THR A 113 3.20 1.44 3.42
C THR A 113 3.84 2.54 2.59
N ASP A 114 4.13 3.67 3.22
CA ASP A 114 4.94 4.75 2.65
C ASP A 114 6.33 4.79 3.29
N ILE A 115 7.35 5.26 2.58
CA ILE A 115 8.67 5.45 3.18
C ILE A 115 8.59 6.53 4.24
N ILE A 116 8.04 7.70 3.90
CA ILE A 116 7.98 8.87 4.75
C ILE A 116 6.63 8.94 5.44
N LYS A 117 6.62 8.73 6.76
CA LYS A 117 5.42 8.61 7.58
C LYS A 117 5.20 9.81 8.49
N ASN A 118 6.28 10.43 8.95
CA ASN A 118 6.24 11.45 10.00
C ASN A 118 6.00 12.88 9.48
N HIS A 119 5.93 13.04 8.16
CA HIS A 119 5.69 14.34 7.52
C HIS A 119 4.53 14.24 6.53
N PRO A 120 3.26 14.29 7.02
CA PRO A 120 2.09 14.30 6.17
C PRO A 120 2.13 15.51 5.23
N GLU A 121 2.26 15.29 3.93
CA GLU A 121 2.33 16.35 2.93
C GLU A 121 1.61 15.93 1.65
N SER A 122 0.63 16.72 1.26
CA SER A 122 -0.18 16.45 0.06
C SER A 122 0.58 16.64 -1.25
N LYS A 123 1.61 17.49 -1.24
CA LYS A 123 2.44 17.80 -2.40
C LYS A 123 3.81 17.16 -2.26
N SER A 124 4.06 16.08 -2.96
CA SER A 124 5.31 15.31 -2.89
C SER A 124 6.60 16.12 -3.12
N LYS A 125 6.51 17.31 -3.73
CA LYS A 125 7.65 18.22 -3.90
C LYS A 125 8.06 18.95 -2.61
N ASN A 126 7.16 19.04 -1.64
CA ASN A 126 7.38 19.75 -0.37
C ASN A 126 7.80 18.77 0.76
N VAL A 127 7.85 17.47 0.46
CA VAL A 127 8.24 16.46 1.47
C VAL A 127 9.67 16.72 1.90
N ASP A 128 9.85 16.88 3.21
CA ASP A 128 11.16 17.00 3.83
C ASP A 128 11.86 15.65 3.90
N LEU A 129 13.11 15.61 3.49
CA LEU A 129 13.98 14.43 3.50
C LEU A 129 15.10 14.53 4.56
N SER A 130 15.04 15.50 5.44
CA SER A 130 16.07 15.73 6.47
C SER A 130 16.22 14.55 7.44
N ASN A 131 15.16 13.77 7.65
CA ASN A 131 15.11 12.63 8.57
C ASN A 131 15.04 11.26 7.86
N LEU A 132 15.56 11.18 6.63
CA LEU A 132 15.42 10.00 5.80
C LEU A 132 16.02 8.72 6.45
N ASP A 133 17.10 8.82 7.20
CA ASP A 133 17.68 7.70 7.93
C ASP A 133 16.71 7.14 8.98
N GLU A 134 15.99 8.01 9.67
CA GLU A 134 14.97 7.61 10.64
C GLU A 134 13.75 6.99 9.94
N ASP A 135 13.32 7.53 8.81
CA ASP A 135 12.24 6.94 8.01
C ASP A 135 12.59 5.52 7.56
N PHE A 136 13.83 5.27 7.14
CA PHE A 136 14.30 3.94 6.80
C PHE A 136 14.51 3.03 8.01
N ARG A 137 14.84 3.57 9.17
CA ARG A 137 14.87 2.80 10.42
C ARG A 137 13.46 2.31 10.77
N ILE A 138 12.45 3.19 10.67
CA ILE A 138 11.04 2.83 10.87
C ILE A 138 10.58 1.80 9.84
N PHE A 139 10.94 1.96 8.58
CA PHE A 139 10.60 0.99 7.53
C PHE A 139 11.16 -0.41 7.83
N ARG A 140 12.41 -0.50 8.31
CA ARG A 140 13.00 -1.78 8.72
C ARG A 140 12.28 -2.40 9.93
N ASP A 141 11.91 -1.57 10.90
CA ASP A 141 11.13 -2.03 12.06
C ASP A 141 9.71 -2.54 11.66
N GLU A 142 9.10 -1.97 10.61
CA GLU A 142 7.89 -2.53 10.01
C GLU A 142 8.13 -3.92 9.42
N LEU A 143 9.20 -4.09 8.62
CA LEU A 143 9.53 -5.38 8.01
C LEU A 143 9.81 -6.46 9.07
N GLU A 144 10.53 -6.09 10.13
CA GLU A 144 10.79 -6.97 11.27
C GLU A 144 9.50 -7.33 12.01
N THR A 145 8.65 -6.34 12.29
CA THR A 145 7.34 -6.54 12.94
C THR A 145 6.42 -7.43 12.10
N LEU A 146 6.44 -7.29 10.77
CA LEU A 146 5.76 -8.17 9.83
C LEU A 146 6.33 -9.60 9.79
N GLN A 147 7.54 -9.80 10.34
CA GLN A 147 8.31 -11.02 10.14
C GLN A 147 8.54 -11.30 8.63
N ALA A 148 8.75 -10.23 7.86
CA ALA A 148 9.03 -10.32 6.44
C ALA A 148 10.47 -10.84 6.23
N ASP A 149 10.59 -12.05 5.69
CA ASP A 149 11.88 -12.64 5.38
C ASP A 149 12.17 -12.50 3.88
N ASN A 150 13.19 -11.70 3.57
CA ASN A 150 13.66 -11.48 2.20
C ASN A 150 12.50 -11.11 1.23
N PRO A 151 11.71 -10.06 1.51
CA PRO A 151 10.46 -9.77 0.82
C PRO A 151 10.64 -9.35 -0.64
N VAL A 152 9.58 -9.50 -1.44
CA VAL A 152 9.42 -8.79 -2.71
C VAL A 152 8.94 -7.37 -2.40
N ILE A 153 9.67 -6.35 -2.84
CA ILE A 153 9.29 -4.94 -2.67
C ILE A 153 8.85 -4.36 -4.01
N ILE A 154 7.65 -3.78 -4.04
CA ILE A 154 7.05 -3.11 -5.19
C ILE A 154 7.00 -1.61 -4.92
N ALA A 155 7.81 -0.84 -5.64
CA ALA A 155 7.92 0.61 -5.50
C ALA A 155 6.98 1.34 -6.45
N PHE A 156 6.06 2.15 -5.94
CA PHE A 156 5.21 3.01 -6.74
C PHE A 156 5.96 4.26 -7.25
N GLY A 157 6.49 4.15 -8.46
CA GLY A 157 7.17 5.23 -9.16
C GLY A 157 8.69 5.26 -8.97
N SER A 158 9.36 6.06 -9.80
CA SER A 158 10.83 6.10 -9.87
C SER A 158 11.47 6.68 -8.61
N LYS A 159 10.83 7.68 -7.97
CA LYS A 159 11.38 8.32 -6.77
C LYS A 159 11.49 7.33 -5.61
N VAL A 160 10.43 6.57 -5.36
CA VAL A 160 10.39 5.51 -4.33
C VAL A 160 11.42 4.44 -4.63
N TYR A 161 11.44 3.95 -5.87
CA TYR A 161 12.41 2.94 -6.30
C TYR A 161 13.86 3.38 -6.05
N THR A 162 14.19 4.62 -6.39
CA THR A 162 15.54 5.16 -6.20
C THR A 162 15.90 5.27 -4.73
N LEU A 163 14.98 5.73 -3.87
CA LEU A 163 15.18 5.80 -2.43
C LEU A 163 15.43 4.42 -1.84
N LEU A 164 14.57 3.44 -2.14
CA LEU A 164 14.74 2.06 -1.67
C LEU A 164 16.06 1.46 -2.14
N LYS A 165 16.40 1.61 -3.42
CA LYS A 165 17.66 1.08 -3.99
C LYS A 165 18.90 1.67 -3.32
N ASN A 166 18.87 2.94 -2.91
CA ASN A 166 20.00 3.63 -2.33
C ASN A 166 20.16 3.36 -0.82
N HIS A 167 19.09 3.00 -0.11
CA HIS A 167 19.11 2.88 1.36
C HIS A 167 18.93 1.44 1.86
N LEU A 168 18.40 0.52 1.04
CA LEU A 168 18.34 -0.90 1.37
C LEU A 168 19.54 -1.65 0.80
N LYS A 169 20.02 -2.63 1.55
CA LYS A 169 21.08 -3.55 1.10
C LYS A 169 20.45 -4.67 0.27
N PRO A 170 21.18 -5.26 -0.70
CA PRO A 170 20.66 -6.33 -1.55
C PRO A 170 20.09 -7.55 -0.81
N GLN A 171 20.56 -7.81 0.41
CA GLN A 171 20.09 -8.91 1.25
C GLN A 171 18.82 -8.60 2.06
N GLU A 172 18.31 -7.36 2.03
CA GLU A 172 17.10 -6.96 2.73
C GLU A 172 15.82 -7.21 1.89
N TYR A 173 15.96 -7.68 0.63
CA TYR A 173 14.84 -8.02 -0.24
C TYR A 173 15.24 -9.06 -1.30
N SER A 174 14.30 -9.89 -1.70
CA SER A 174 14.52 -10.86 -2.80
C SER A 174 14.41 -10.20 -4.17
N ARG A 175 13.49 -9.26 -4.32
CA ARG A 175 13.28 -8.49 -5.55
C ARG A 175 12.82 -7.07 -5.21
N LEU A 176 13.36 -6.09 -5.92
CA LEU A 176 12.89 -4.70 -5.89
C LEU A 176 12.36 -4.33 -7.28
N ILE A 177 11.07 -4.15 -7.38
CA ILE A 177 10.36 -3.92 -8.64
C ILE A 177 9.81 -2.50 -8.67
N ARG A 178 10.05 -1.78 -9.75
CA ARG A 178 9.43 -0.48 -9.98
C ARG A 178 8.17 -0.64 -10.82
N VAL A 179 7.04 -0.14 -10.31
CA VAL A 179 5.81 0.00 -11.08
C VAL A 179 5.46 1.48 -11.26
N THR A 180 4.67 1.77 -12.28
CA THR A 180 4.13 3.12 -12.51
C THR A 180 3.28 3.55 -11.32
N HIS A 181 3.46 4.80 -10.87
CA HIS A 181 2.67 5.36 -9.77
C HIS A 181 1.17 5.44 -10.16
N TYR A 182 0.30 5.08 -9.25
CA TYR A 182 -1.16 5.03 -9.49
C TYR A 182 -1.79 6.39 -9.82
N ALA A 183 -1.20 7.50 -9.37
CA ALA A 183 -1.61 8.86 -9.75
C ALA A 183 -1.01 9.33 -11.09
N HIS A 184 -0.34 8.45 -11.84
CA HIS A 184 0.08 8.73 -13.21
C HIS A 184 -1.11 8.55 -14.17
N TYR A 185 -1.39 9.56 -14.98
CA TYR A 185 -2.56 9.58 -15.89
C TYR A 185 -2.19 9.62 -17.37
N ASN A 186 -0.90 9.77 -17.68
CA ASN A 186 -0.41 9.74 -19.06
C ASN A 186 -0.12 8.31 -19.53
N ASP A 187 0.28 8.15 -20.79
CA ASP A 187 0.74 6.90 -21.38
C ASP A 187 -0.27 5.74 -21.22
N GLY A 188 -1.55 6.02 -21.39
CA GLY A 188 -2.62 5.05 -21.25
C GLY A 188 -3.07 4.76 -19.82
N CYS A 189 -2.40 5.32 -18.80
CA CYS A 189 -2.71 5.06 -17.38
C CYS A 189 -3.91 5.87 -16.85
N ALA A 190 -4.64 6.58 -17.69
CA ALA A 190 -5.85 7.30 -17.28
C ALA A 190 -7.01 6.35 -16.95
N THR A 191 -7.05 5.16 -17.53
CA THR A 191 -8.06 4.12 -17.28
C THR A 191 -7.55 3.05 -16.32
N HIS A 192 -8.46 2.29 -15.73
CA HIS A 192 -8.12 1.15 -14.88
C HIS A 192 -7.39 0.05 -15.67
N GLU A 193 -7.90 -0.26 -16.87
CA GLU A 193 -7.35 -1.27 -17.77
C GLU A 193 -5.94 -0.91 -18.24
N GLY A 194 -5.75 0.34 -18.66
CA GLY A 194 -4.45 0.82 -19.13
C GLY A 194 -3.41 0.82 -18.01
N TYR A 195 -3.79 1.25 -16.81
CA TYR A 195 -2.91 1.18 -15.64
C TYR A 195 -2.58 -0.27 -15.27
N ARG A 196 -3.60 -1.18 -15.23
CA ARG A 196 -3.40 -2.61 -14.97
C ARG A 196 -2.44 -3.23 -15.97
N SER A 197 -2.68 -3.06 -17.27
CA SER A 197 -1.82 -3.59 -18.31
C SER A 197 -0.36 -3.17 -18.14
N LYS A 198 -0.13 -1.89 -17.83
CA LYS A 198 1.21 -1.37 -17.60
C LYS A 198 1.86 -1.97 -16.34
N VAL A 199 1.12 -2.08 -15.24
CA VAL A 199 1.62 -2.68 -13.98
C VAL A 199 1.93 -4.16 -14.19
N LEU A 200 1.05 -4.94 -14.82
CA LEU A 200 1.29 -6.37 -15.06
C LEU A 200 2.56 -6.59 -15.90
N ASN A 201 2.75 -5.82 -16.97
CA ASN A 201 3.98 -5.87 -17.76
C ASN A 201 5.24 -5.56 -16.93
N GLN A 202 5.17 -4.57 -16.02
CA GLN A 202 6.28 -4.22 -15.15
C GLN A 202 6.58 -5.28 -14.07
N LEU A 203 5.55 -6.00 -13.64
CA LEU A 203 5.67 -7.13 -12.71
C LEU A 203 6.11 -8.41 -13.41
N SER A 204 6.16 -8.45 -14.76
CA SER A 204 6.40 -9.63 -15.59
C SER A 204 5.39 -10.75 -15.28
N ILE A 205 4.12 -10.37 -15.21
CA ILE A 205 2.99 -11.30 -15.12
C ILE A 205 2.32 -11.35 -16.49
N ASP A 206 2.31 -12.52 -17.08
CA ASP A 206 1.58 -12.82 -18.32
C ASP A 206 0.07 -12.98 -18.09
#